data_e7a7623eb4139a7c33f33737570eb3ee
#
_entry.id   e7a7623eb4139a7c33f33737570eb3ee
#
_cell.length_a   1.000
_cell.length_b   1.000
_cell.length_c   1.000
_cell.angle_alpha   90.00
_cell.angle_beta   90.00
_cell.angle_gamma   90.00
#
_symmetry.space_group_name_H-M   'P 1'
#
loop_
_entity.id
_entity.type
_entity.pdbx_description
1 polymer ?
#
loop_
_entity_poly.entity_id
_entity_poly.type
_entity_poly.pdbx_seq_one_letter_code
_entity_poly.pdbx_strand_id
1 'polypeptide(L)'
;MRRGLVIVNTGDGKGKTTAALGTLLRAWGRDFRLCVIQFIKAEGGNWGEVKAARKLEIEWHKMGDGFTWLSKDMDETIAHAQRGWALAQEKITSGAYDLILLDEFTYPLHFGWLDTAQVIAWLGANKPPELHLMITGRNAPEALLEYADLVTEMKVIKHPYDQGIQAQAGIDF
;
A
#
# COMPACT_ATOMS: atom_id res chain seq x y z
N MET A 1 -18.32 -19.10 5.63
CA MET A 1 -16.97 -18.64 6.01
C MET A 1 -16.68 -17.38 5.23
N ARG A 2 -16.14 -16.34 5.87
CA ARG A 2 -15.70 -15.10 5.21
C ARG A 2 -14.47 -15.42 4.36
N ARG A 3 -14.46 -15.00 3.08
CA ARG A 3 -13.31 -15.11 2.20
C ARG A 3 -12.59 -13.75 2.16
N GLY A 4 -11.33 -13.72 2.51
CA GLY A 4 -10.47 -12.55 2.35
C GLY A 4 -10.11 -12.34 0.87
N LEU A 5 -10.12 -11.10 0.42
CA LEU A 5 -9.84 -10.70 -0.95
C LEU A 5 -8.46 -10.07 -1.05
N VAL A 6 -7.79 -10.28 -2.17
CA VAL A 6 -6.63 -9.49 -2.61
C VAL A 6 -7.13 -8.41 -3.57
N ILE A 7 -6.93 -7.14 -3.20
CA ILE A 7 -7.45 -5.98 -3.91
C ILE A 7 -6.28 -5.10 -4.34
N VAL A 8 -6.19 -4.76 -5.62
CA VAL A 8 -5.12 -3.92 -6.18
C VAL A 8 -5.71 -2.65 -6.77
N ASN A 9 -5.24 -1.49 -6.30
CA ASN A 9 -5.52 -0.19 -6.90
C ASN A 9 -4.24 0.29 -7.59
N THR A 10 -4.25 0.37 -8.92
CA THR A 10 -3.08 0.74 -9.72
C THR A 10 -3.38 1.86 -10.72
N GLY A 11 -2.47 2.13 -11.64
CA GLY A 11 -2.59 3.16 -12.68
C GLY A 11 -1.96 4.49 -12.30
N ASP A 12 -1.87 5.40 -13.29
CA ASP A 12 -1.20 6.70 -13.16
C ASP A 12 -2.06 7.76 -12.48
N GLY A 13 -3.39 7.56 -12.50
CA GLY A 13 -4.35 8.50 -11.91
C GLY A 13 -4.23 8.60 -10.39
N LYS A 14 -4.57 9.79 -9.89
CA LYS A 14 -4.67 10.07 -8.46
C LYS A 14 -5.85 9.31 -7.84
N GLY A 15 -5.74 8.94 -6.56
CA GLY A 15 -6.83 8.36 -5.80
C GLY A 15 -6.62 6.91 -5.35
N LYS A 16 -5.53 6.24 -5.75
CA LYS A 16 -5.23 4.84 -5.34
C LYS A 16 -5.24 4.66 -3.82
N THR A 17 -4.40 5.41 -3.14
CA THR A 17 -4.33 5.41 -1.67
C THR A 17 -5.63 5.95 -1.06
N THR A 18 -6.23 7.01 -1.62
CA THR A 18 -7.50 7.58 -1.14
C THR A 18 -8.62 6.55 -1.17
N ALA A 19 -8.75 5.77 -2.26
CA ALA A 19 -9.75 4.70 -2.36
C ALA A 19 -9.49 3.57 -1.35
N ALA A 20 -8.22 3.21 -1.15
CA ALA A 20 -7.83 2.21 -0.15
C ALA A 20 -8.17 2.70 1.26
N LEU A 21 -7.87 3.94 1.60
CA LEU A 21 -8.22 4.56 2.89
C LEU A 21 -9.74 4.65 3.09
N GLY A 22 -10.51 4.90 2.04
CA GLY A 22 -11.97 4.83 2.10
C GLY A 22 -12.48 3.44 2.45
N THR A 23 -11.85 2.39 1.93
CA THR A 23 -12.16 1.00 2.28
C THR A 23 -11.74 0.68 3.72
N LEU A 24 -10.57 1.17 4.16
CA LEU A 24 -10.12 1.07 5.55
C LEU A 24 -11.10 1.71 6.52
N LEU A 25 -11.57 2.93 6.23
CA LEU A 25 -12.56 3.62 7.07
C LEU A 25 -13.88 2.83 7.16
N ARG A 26 -14.32 2.25 6.04
CA ARG A 26 -15.51 1.38 6.01
C ARG A 26 -15.30 0.11 6.85
N ALA A 27 -14.12 -0.49 6.78
CA ALA A 27 -13.77 -1.68 7.56
C ALA A 27 -13.65 -1.34 9.05
N TRP A 28 -13.06 -0.20 9.40
CA TRP A 28 -13.01 0.34 10.76
C TRP A 28 -14.41 0.48 11.36
N GLY A 29 -15.38 1.04 10.61
CA GLY A 29 -16.78 1.13 11.03
C GLY A 29 -17.50 -0.21 11.14
N ARG A 30 -16.82 -1.32 10.88
CA ARG A 30 -17.28 -2.71 11.09
C ARG A 30 -16.39 -3.47 12.08
N ASP A 31 -15.67 -2.75 12.91
CA ASP A 31 -14.80 -3.27 13.97
C ASP A 31 -13.70 -4.23 13.46
N PHE A 32 -13.26 -4.04 12.20
CA PHE A 32 -12.12 -4.77 11.66
C PHE A 32 -10.82 -4.30 12.30
N ARG A 33 -9.95 -5.23 12.59
CA ARG A 33 -8.58 -4.98 13.03
C ARG A 33 -7.73 -4.65 11.80
N LEU A 34 -7.13 -3.47 11.78
CA LEU A 34 -6.51 -2.88 10.61
C LEU A 34 -5.02 -2.63 10.83
N CYS A 35 -4.23 -2.83 9.76
CA CYS A 35 -2.83 -2.44 9.71
C CYS A 35 -2.50 -1.81 8.36
N VAL A 36 -1.67 -0.78 8.36
CA VAL A 36 -1.14 -0.13 7.15
C VAL A 36 0.38 -0.19 7.17
N ILE A 37 0.96 -0.64 6.06
CA ILE A 37 2.40 -0.61 5.82
C ILE A 37 2.64 0.21 4.54
N GLN A 38 3.31 1.34 4.69
CA GLN A 38 3.55 2.31 3.62
C GLN A 38 5.02 2.28 3.20
N PHE A 39 5.29 1.95 1.93
CA PHE A 39 6.62 1.55 1.46
C PHE A 39 7.52 2.70 0.99
N ILE A 40 6.99 3.83 0.54
CA ILE A 40 7.78 4.88 -0.09
C ILE A 40 7.93 6.13 0.77
N LYS A 41 6.88 6.50 1.51
CA LYS A 41 6.87 7.77 2.24
C LYS A 41 7.80 7.76 3.45
N ALA A 42 8.64 8.80 3.57
CA ALA A 42 9.56 8.99 4.69
C ALA A 42 8.85 9.19 6.03
N GLU A 43 9.56 8.87 7.13
CA GLU A 43 9.04 8.98 8.50
C GLU A 43 8.61 10.41 8.89
N GLY A 44 9.28 11.45 8.40
CA GLY A 44 9.10 12.85 8.80
C GLY A 44 7.89 13.59 8.23
N GLY A 45 7.08 12.97 7.35
CA GLY A 45 5.98 13.64 6.67
C GLY A 45 4.76 13.91 7.57
N ASN A 46 4.19 15.13 7.46
CA ASN A 46 3.01 15.57 8.22
C ASN A 46 1.71 15.20 7.47
N TRP A 47 1.50 13.91 7.20
CA TRP A 47 0.43 13.40 6.37
C TRP A 47 -0.90 13.33 7.12
N GLY A 48 -1.98 13.83 6.50
CA GLY A 48 -3.33 13.87 7.08
C GLY A 48 -3.87 12.47 7.42
N GLU A 49 -3.63 11.50 6.54
CA GLU A 49 -4.05 10.11 6.74
C GLU A 49 -3.38 9.45 7.95
N VAL A 50 -2.11 9.76 8.23
CA VAL A 50 -1.40 9.24 9.42
C VAL A 50 -1.96 9.84 10.70
N LYS A 51 -2.32 11.15 10.68
CA LYS A 51 -2.99 11.80 11.82
C LYS A 51 -4.38 11.20 12.07
N ALA A 52 -5.12 10.92 11.00
CA ALA A 52 -6.43 10.27 11.10
C ALA A 52 -6.29 8.84 11.65
N ALA A 53 -5.35 8.06 11.14
CA ALA A 53 -5.08 6.70 11.61
C ALA A 53 -4.77 6.64 13.11
N ARG A 54 -3.96 7.59 13.62
CA ARG A 54 -3.67 7.70 15.07
C ARG A 54 -4.92 7.97 15.91
N LYS A 55 -5.85 8.82 15.42
CA LYS A 55 -7.12 9.09 16.11
C LYS A 55 -8.07 7.91 16.10
N LEU A 56 -7.97 7.07 15.06
CA LEU A 56 -8.79 5.88 14.88
C LEU A 56 -8.13 4.62 15.46
N GLU A 57 -6.95 4.78 16.08
CA GLU A 57 -6.15 3.68 16.65
C GLU A 57 -5.79 2.60 15.61
N ILE A 58 -5.64 2.99 14.34
CA ILE A 58 -5.19 2.11 13.27
C ILE A 58 -3.66 2.00 13.30
N GLU A 59 -3.15 0.79 13.36
CA GLU A 59 -1.72 0.52 13.31
C GLU A 59 -1.13 0.94 11.95
N TRP A 60 -0.05 1.76 11.99
CA TRP A 60 0.55 2.34 10.79
C TRP A 60 2.07 2.32 10.85
N HIS A 61 2.68 1.66 9.88
CA HIS A 61 4.13 1.58 9.70
C HIS A 61 4.57 2.32 8.43
N LYS A 62 5.60 3.15 8.55
CA LYS A 62 6.26 3.80 7.42
C LYS A 62 7.60 3.12 7.20
N MET A 63 7.84 2.59 6.01
CA MET A 63 9.01 1.79 5.68
C MET A 63 9.86 2.44 4.57
N GLY A 64 9.55 3.66 4.18
CA GLY A 64 10.28 4.40 3.15
C GLY A 64 11.24 5.44 3.72
N ASP A 65 12.25 5.77 2.94
CA ASP A 65 13.22 6.85 3.15
C ASP A 65 12.82 8.16 2.45
N GLY A 66 11.67 8.18 1.78
CA GLY A 66 11.16 9.30 0.97
C GLY A 66 11.07 8.94 -0.51
N PHE A 67 11.12 9.97 -1.37
CA PHE A 67 11.02 9.78 -2.81
C PHE A 67 12.26 9.06 -3.35
N THR A 68 12.11 7.82 -3.76
CA THR A 68 13.17 6.91 -4.21
C THR A 68 13.99 7.45 -5.37
N TRP A 69 13.39 8.29 -6.25
CA TRP A 69 14.14 8.95 -7.33
C TRP A 69 15.04 10.11 -6.86
N LEU A 70 15.01 10.45 -5.57
CA LEU A 70 15.93 11.41 -4.91
C LEU A 70 16.91 10.69 -3.97
N SER A 71 16.76 9.37 -3.78
CA SER A 71 17.66 8.60 -2.93
C SER A 71 19.07 8.60 -3.52
N LYS A 72 20.04 8.89 -2.66
CA LYS A 72 21.49 8.87 -3.02
C LYS A 72 22.10 7.49 -2.80
N ASP A 73 21.39 6.60 -2.13
CA ASP A 73 21.82 5.24 -1.80
C ASP A 73 20.73 4.23 -2.17
N MET A 74 20.92 3.57 -3.32
CA MET A 74 19.97 2.56 -3.82
C MET A 74 19.97 1.30 -2.95
N ASP A 75 21.11 0.95 -2.36
CA ASP A 75 21.21 -0.25 -1.52
C ASP A 75 20.40 -0.06 -0.23
N GLU A 76 20.39 1.15 0.32
CA GLU A 76 19.56 1.49 1.48
C GLU A 76 18.05 1.44 1.13
N THR A 77 17.67 1.98 -0.03
CA THR A 77 16.27 1.93 -0.51
C THR A 77 15.78 0.49 -0.69
N ILE A 78 16.60 -0.39 -1.28
CA ILE A 78 16.30 -1.82 -1.43
C ILE A 78 16.17 -2.47 -0.06
N ALA A 79 17.09 -2.18 0.87
CA ALA A 79 17.02 -2.72 2.23
C ALA A 79 15.76 -2.27 2.98
N HIS A 80 15.28 -1.03 2.78
CA HIS A 80 14.00 -0.55 3.33
C HIS A 80 12.82 -1.33 2.75
N ALA A 81 12.78 -1.58 1.44
CA ALA A 81 11.74 -2.37 0.80
C ALA A 81 11.72 -3.81 1.34
N GLN A 82 12.89 -4.43 1.50
CA GLN A 82 13.02 -5.79 2.05
C GLN A 82 12.56 -5.86 3.52
N ARG A 83 12.94 -4.90 4.36
CA ARG A 83 12.46 -4.81 5.74
C ARG A 83 10.95 -4.60 5.81
N GLY A 84 10.41 -3.75 4.93
CA GLY A 84 8.96 -3.53 4.80
C GLY A 84 8.21 -4.80 4.43
N TRP A 85 8.77 -5.58 3.50
CA TRP A 85 8.20 -6.87 3.12
C TRP A 85 8.28 -7.90 4.26
N ALA A 86 9.39 -7.97 4.98
CA ALA A 86 9.51 -8.85 6.15
C ALA A 86 8.49 -8.51 7.23
N LEU A 87 8.27 -7.22 7.50
CA LEU A 87 7.21 -6.76 8.40
C LEU A 87 5.82 -7.14 7.89
N ALA A 88 5.56 -6.97 6.58
CA ALA A 88 4.29 -7.37 5.98
C ALA A 88 4.02 -8.87 6.16
N GLN A 89 5.02 -9.72 5.96
CA GLN A 89 4.92 -11.15 6.18
C GLN A 89 4.58 -11.48 7.64
N GLU A 90 5.24 -10.84 8.60
CA GLU A 90 4.92 -10.99 10.02
C GLU A 90 3.47 -10.62 10.31
N LYS A 91 3.02 -9.45 9.87
CA LYS A 91 1.65 -8.97 10.11
C LYS A 91 0.60 -9.85 9.44
N ILE A 92 0.83 -10.30 8.21
CA ILE A 92 -0.06 -11.19 7.45
C ILE A 92 -0.27 -12.52 8.19
N THR A 93 0.79 -13.10 8.73
CA THR A 93 0.73 -14.41 9.39
C THR A 93 0.34 -14.35 10.86
N SER A 94 0.32 -13.18 11.47
CA SER A 94 0.06 -12.98 12.91
C SER A 94 -1.35 -13.38 13.36
N GLY A 95 -2.34 -13.40 12.45
CA GLY A 95 -3.75 -13.58 12.80
C GLY A 95 -4.36 -12.39 13.55
N ALA A 96 -3.63 -11.29 13.70
CA ALA A 96 -4.07 -10.12 14.46
C ALA A 96 -5.00 -9.18 13.67
N TYR A 97 -5.03 -9.30 12.34
CA TYR A 97 -5.72 -8.34 11.46
C TYR A 97 -6.77 -8.99 10.58
N ASP A 98 -7.79 -8.21 10.24
CA ASP A 98 -8.85 -8.59 9.29
C ASP A 98 -8.62 -7.98 7.91
N LEU A 99 -7.91 -6.82 7.86
CA LEU A 99 -7.49 -6.17 6.64
C LEU A 99 -6.12 -5.52 6.83
N ILE A 100 -5.21 -5.75 5.89
CA ILE A 100 -3.90 -5.10 5.80
C ILE A 100 -3.82 -4.33 4.49
N LEU A 101 -3.37 -3.05 4.56
CA LEU A 101 -3.05 -2.23 3.40
C LEU A 101 -1.52 -2.17 3.24
N LEU A 102 -1.03 -2.60 2.08
CA LEU A 102 0.33 -2.38 1.59
C LEU A 102 0.30 -1.18 0.62
N ASP A 103 0.53 0.01 1.16
CA ASP A 103 0.47 1.26 0.38
C ASP A 103 1.79 1.50 -0.35
N GLU A 104 1.69 1.82 -1.65
CA GLU A 104 2.82 2.01 -2.58
C GLU A 104 3.69 0.73 -2.77
N PHE A 105 3.14 -0.46 -2.50
CA PHE A 105 3.87 -1.73 -2.57
C PHE A 105 4.21 -2.18 -4.00
N THR A 106 3.51 -1.65 -5.01
CA THR A 106 3.82 -1.99 -6.40
C THR A 106 5.19 -1.46 -6.85
N TYR A 107 5.72 -0.39 -6.22
CA TYR A 107 7.03 0.16 -6.58
C TYR A 107 8.19 -0.79 -6.32
N PRO A 108 8.35 -1.41 -5.11
CA PRO A 108 9.34 -2.44 -4.89
C PRO A 108 9.29 -3.60 -5.90
N LEU A 109 8.10 -3.97 -6.35
CA LEU A 109 7.91 -5.02 -7.36
C LEU A 109 8.30 -4.52 -8.75
N HIS A 110 7.84 -3.31 -9.14
CA HIS A 110 8.13 -2.71 -10.44
C HIS A 110 9.62 -2.48 -10.67
N PHE A 111 10.33 -1.99 -9.64
CA PHE A 111 11.77 -1.74 -9.71
C PHE A 111 12.62 -2.99 -9.48
N GLY A 112 12.01 -4.15 -9.21
CA GLY A 112 12.74 -5.41 -8.98
C GLY A 112 13.50 -5.46 -7.65
N TRP A 113 13.18 -4.61 -6.68
CA TRP A 113 13.75 -4.67 -5.32
C TRP A 113 13.23 -5.89 -4.55
N LEU A 114 12.03 -6.33 -4.91
CA LEU A 114 11.42 -7.58 -4.49
C LEU A 114 11.03 -8.38 -5.74
N ASP A 115 11.32 -9.67 -5.72
CA ASP A 115 10.92 -10.58 -6.78
C ASP A 115 9.41 -10.84 -6.73
N THR A 116 8.69 -10.43 -7.78
CA THR A 116 7.24 -10.54 -7.84
C THR A 116 6.75 -11.99 -7.75
N ALA A 117 7.43 -12.93 -8.40
CA ALA A 117 7.02 -14.33 -8.39
C ALA A 117 7.19 -14.94 -6.99
N GLN A 118 8.27 -14.61 -6.28
CA GLN A 118 8.48 -15.04 -4.90
C GLN A 118 7.44 -14.44 -3.95
N VAL A 119 7.10 -13.13 -4.10
CA VAL A 119 6.07 -12.48 -3.30
C VAL A 119 4.71 -13.17 -3.50
N ILE A 120 4.31 -13.44 -4.75
CA ILE A 120 3.03 -14.10 -5.06
C ILE A 120 3.00 -15.53 -4.53
N ALA A 121 4.08 -16.30 -4.74
CA ALA A 121 4.17 -17.66 -4.22
C ALA A 121 4.07 -17.68 -2.69
N TRP A 122 4.73 -16.72 -2.02
CA TRP A 122 4.66 -16.61 -0.57
C TRP A 122 3.24 -16.25 -0.09
N LEU A 123 2.58 -15.27 -0.73
CA LEU A 123 1.20 -14.89 -0.40
C LEU A 123 0.23 -16.05 -0.60
N GLY A 124 0.37 -16.80 -1.70
CA GLY A 124 -0.46 -17.98 -1.99
C GLY A 124 -0.34 -19.07 -0.94
N ALA A 125 0.86 -19.23 -0.37
CA ALA A 125 1.13 -20.26 0.65
C ALA A 125 0.77 -19.83 2.08
N ASN A 126 0.85 -18.53 2.41
CA ASN A 126 0.86 -18.05 3.80
C ASN A 126 -0.26 -17.07 4.16
N LYS A 127 -0.89 -16.39 3.19
CA LYS A 127 -1.99 -15.46 3.49
C LYS A 127 -3.18 -16.23 4.07
N PRO A 128 -3.65 -15.91 5.29
CA PRO A 128 -4.86 -16.52 5.84
C PRO A 128 -6.08 -16.35 4.93
N PRO A 129 -6.93 -17.38 4.78
CA PRO A 129 -8.08 -17.35 3.87
C PRO A 129 -9.06 -16.19 4.13
N GLU A 130 -9.19 -15.74 5.37
CA GLU A 130 -10.13 -14.69 5.79
C GLU A 130 -9.52 -13.28 5.72
N LEU A 131 -8.20 -13.15 5.65
CA LEU A 131 -7.51 -11.86 5.63
C LEU A 131 -7.73 -11.14 4.30
N HIS A 132 -8.24 -9.92 4.35
CA HIS A 132 -8.22 -9.02 3.20
C HIS A 132 -6.85 -8.35 3.07
N LEU A 133 -6.31 -8.32 1.86
CA LEU A 133 -5.06 -7.64 1.54
C LEU A 133 -5.33 -6.60 0.47
N MET A 134 -5.08 -5.33 0.75
CA MET A 134 -5.12 -4.26 -0.24
C MET A 134 -3.70 -3.84 -0.62
N ILE A 135 -3.49 -3.59 -1.90
CA ILE A 135 -2.21 -3.17 -2.47
C ILE A 135 -2.44 -1.95 -3.32
N THR A 136 -1.62 -0.92 -3.16
CA THR A 136 -1.68 0.27 -4.02
C THR A 136 -0.33 0.57 -4.67
N GLY A 137 -0.38 1.34 -5.74
CA GLY A 137 0.79 1.93 -6.39
C GLY A 137 0.66 1.92 -7.92
N ARG A 138 1.60 2.58 -8.59
CA ARG A 138 1.68 2.59 -10.06
C ARG A 138 2.37 1.33 -10.57
N ASN A 139 2.19 1.06 -11.87
CA ASN A 139 2.94 0.03 -12.59
C ASN A 139 2.88 -1.35 -11.90
N ALA A 140 1.70 -1.75 -11.41
CA ALA A 140 1.54 -3.07 -10.82
C ALA A 140 1.92 -4.15 -11.85
N PRO A 141 2.83 -5.09 -11.50
CA PRO A 141 3.22 -6.18 -12.40
C PRO A 141 2.01 -7.04 -12.80
N GLU A 142 1.96 -7.49 -14.05
CA GLU A 142 0.86 -8.31 -14.58
C GLU A 142 0.57 -9.54 -13.71
N ALA A 143 1.60 -10.24 -13.26
CA ALA A 143 1.43 -11.39 -12.38
C ALA A 143 0.73 -11.05 -11.05
N LEU A 144 0.91 -9.82 -10.52
CA LEU A 144 0.16 -9.37 -9.34
C LEU A 144 -1.30 -9.10 -9.69
N LEU A 145 -1.58 -8.56 -10.88
CA LEU A 145 -2.95 -8.31 -11.35
C LEU A 145 -3.71 -9.61 -11.56
N GLU A 146 -3.06 -10.63 -12.12
CA GLU A 146 -3.62 -11.98 -12.29
C GLU A 146 -3.89 -12.68 -10.95
N TYR A 147 -3.03 -12.47 -9.95
CA TYR A 147 -3.20 -13.04 -8.62
C TYR A 147 -4.34 -12.39 -7.82
N ALA A 148 -4.66 -11.13 -8.10
CA ALA A 148 -5.65 -10.37 -7.35
C ALA A 148 -7.10 -10.81 -7.64
N ASP A 149 -7.96 -10.74 -6.61
CA ASP A 149 -9.40 -10.98 -6.76
C ASP A 149 -10.14 -9.75 -7.33
N LEU A 150 -9.62 -8.53 -7.12
CA LEU A 150 -10.18 -7.26 -7.59
C LEU A 150 -9.07 -6.31 -8.00
N VAL A 151 -9.14 -5.80 -9.21
CA VAL A 151 -8.21 -4.80 -9.73
C VAL A 151 -8.96 -3.57 -10.19
N THR A 152 -8.49 -2.39 -9.77
CA THR A 152 -8.98 -1.10 -10.26
C THR A 152 -7.81 -0.29 -10.80
N GLU A 153 -7.91 0.13 -12.07
CA GLU A 153 -6.95 1.05 -12.67
C GLU A 153 -7.50 2.48 -12.62
N MET A 154 -6.72 3.40 -12.03
CA MET A 154 -7.03 4.83 -12.01
C MET A 154 -6.32 5.54 -13.14
N LYS A 155 -7.09 6.09 -14.07
CA LYS A 155 -6.60 6.81 -15.24
C LYS A 155 -6.59 8.31 -14.99
N VAL A 156 -5.56 8.98 -15.51
CA VAL A 156 -5.53 10.46 -15.54
C VAL A 156 -6.44 10.93 -16.66
N ILE A 157 -7.56 11.56 -16.30
CA ILE A 157 -8.41 12.28 -17.27
C ILE A 157 -8.02 13.78 -17.29
N LYS A 158 -7.75 14.33 -16.10
CA LYS A 158 -7.31 15.71 -15.89
C LYS A 158 -6.58 15.79 -14.56
N HIS A 159 -5.47 16.51 -14.48
CA HIS A 159 -4.72 16.67 -13.24
C HIS A 159 -4.44 18.14 -12.95
N PRO A 160 -4.60 18.63 -11.70
CA PRO A 160 -4.32 20.02 -11.31
C PRO A 160 -2.88 20.45 -11.61
N TYR A 161 -1.93 19.52 -11.51
CA TYR A 161 -0.52 19.76 -11.80
C TYR A 161 -0.29 20.27 -13.24
N ASP A 162 -1.05 19.77 -14.22
CA ASP A 162 -0.97 20.19 -15.62
C ASP A 162 -1.39 21.65 -15.81
N GLN A 163 -2.04 22.24 -14.81
CA GLN A 163 -2.47 23.63 -14.76
C GLN A 163 -1.61 24.46 -13.78
N GLY A 164 -0.48 23.92 -13.30
CA GLY A 164 0.40 24.59 -12.35
C GLY A 164 -0.15 24.68 -10.92
N ILE A 165 -1.26 23.98 -10.61
CA ILE A 165 -1.85 23.98 -9.27
C ILE A 165 -1.01 23.05 -8.38
N GLN A 166 -0.50 23.61 -7.28
CA GLN A 166 0.30 22.87 -6.31
C GLN A 166 -0.54 21.94 -5.43
N ALA A 167 0.09 20.94 -4.83
CA ALA A 167 -0.53 20.03 -3.89
C ALA A 167 -1.11 20.79 -2.68
N GLN A 168 -2.32 20.39 -2.25
CA GLN A 168 -3.09 21.09 -1.22
C GLN A 168 -3.29 20.18 0.01
N ALA A 169 -3.12 20.78 1.20
CA ALA A 169 -3.40 20.11 2.47
C ALA A 169 -4.87 19.68 2.55
N GLY A 170 -5.10 18.44 3.01
CA GLY A 170 -6.44 17.86 3.12
C GLY A 170 -7.00 17.29 1.80
N ILE A 171 -6.35 17.55 0.65
CA ILE A 171 -6.69 16.98 -0.65
C ILE A 171 -5.58 16.04 -1.14
N ASP A 172 -4.33 16.47 -1.02
CA ASP A 172 -3.17 15.74 -1.51
C ASP A 172 -2.36 15.08 -0.38
N PHE A 173 -2.40 15.66 0.83
CA PHE A 173 -1.67 15.18 2.01
C PHE A 173 -2.30 15.61 3.33
#